data_bd07f9acdf987dad722370ef0168510d
#
_entry.id   bd07f9acdf987dad722370ef0168510d
#
_cell.length_a   1.000
_cell.length_b   1.000
_cell.length_c   1.000
_cell.angle_alpha   90.00
_cell.angle_beta   90.00
_cell.angle_gamma   90.00
#
_symmetry.space_group_name_H-M   'P 1'
#
loop_
_entity.id
_entity.type
_entity.pdbx_description
1 polymer ?
#
loop_
_entity_poly.entity_id
_entity_poly.type
_entity_poly.pdbx_seq_one_letter_code
_entity_poly.pdbx_strand_id
1 'polypeptide(L)'
;FPDHEVRDYFLDQACHVFVGGNHHKVILFWTGEGNNGKTVTQTFFEKMLGKLAVKFSTSLLTGKKANLGAANPEMARAGDGVRWAVMDEPNADEMISSGTLKALTGNDSYWARDLFQKGKETREIQPLFKLHMICNKLPAIKDADKATWNRIRVIPFESTFKPENECPQDVEEQINQKIFPMDKNFTNKIPRMAQPLAWYLIQRWRTIRKLEPVEPEKVKVATDTYRQENDIYKRFEEQCIFAKPDSRLTPATLYSHFKEWFREECPNYITPTRSAVRQHFIMQWGELQKGKYWSHKTCSQFPVNDNDEDEDEDSGTEGVKINPYL
;
A
#
# COMPACT_ATOMS: atom_id res chain seq x y z
N PHE A 1 8.18 17.48 9.79
CA PHE A 1 9.03 17.11 8.64
C PHE A 1 10.31 17.95 8.68
N PRO A 2 11.49 17.37 8.99
CA PRO A 2 12.77 18.07 8.93
C PRO A 2 13.20 18.38 7.49
N ASP A 3 12.84 17.51 6.56
CA ASP A 3 13.08 17.70 5.12
C ASP A 3 12.03 18.65 4.52
N HIS A 4 12.50 19.73 3.93
CA HIS A 4 11.62 20.76 3.36
C HIS A 4 10.87 20.28 2.12
N GLU A 5 11.52 19.50 1.26
CA GLU A 5 10.90 19.01 0.01
C GLU A 5 9.79 18.02 0.32
N VAL A 6 10.03 17.09 1.25
CA VAL A 6 9.01 16.12 1.71
C VAL A 6 7.84 16.85 2.38
N ARG A 7 8.13 17.86 3.22
CA ARG A 7 7.10 18.70 3.86
C ARG A 7 6.24 19.42 2.83
N ASP A 8 6.88 20.06 1.86
CA ASP A 8 6.19 20.84 0.85
C ASP A 8 5.35 19.95 -0.05
N TYR A 9 5.87 18.79 -0.47
CA TYR A 9 5.10 17.80 -1.21
C TYR A 9 3.90 17.27 -0.41
N PHE A 10 4.10 16.96 0.88
CA PHE A 10 2.99 16.54 1.75
C PHE A 10 1.90 17.60 1.85
N LEU A 11 2.28 18.88 2.02
CA LEU A 11 1.33 19.99 2.08
C LEU A 11 0.66 20.28 0.74
N ASP A 12 1.35 20.06 -0.39
CA ASP A 12 0.78 20.16 -1.74
C ASP A 12 -0.28 19.09 -1.95
N GLN A 13 -0.04 17.84 -1.55
CA GLN A 13 -1.05 16.79 -1.57
C GLN A 13 -2.21 17.10 -0.61
N ALA A 14 -1.89 17.56 0.60
CA ALA A 14 -2.86 17.86 1.64
C ALA A 14 -3.83 18.99 1.28
N CYS A 15 -3.38 20.05 0.58
CA CYS A 15 -4.25 21.17 0.24
C CYS A 15 -5.38 20.80 -0.75
N HIS A 16 -5.25 19.67 -1.46
CA HIS A 16 -6.29 19.18 -2.36
C HIS A 16 -7.52 18.59 -1.63
N VAL A 17 -7.53 18.50 -0.28
CA VAL A 17 -8.71 18.07 0.49
C VAL A 17 -9.90 19.02 0.33
N PHE A 18 -9.66 20.28 -0.06
CA PHE A 18 -10.73 21.24 -0.34
C PHE A 18 -11.36 21.06 -1.73
N VAL A 19 -10.78 20.21 -2.57
CA VAL A 19 -11.29 19.90 -3.92
C VAL A 19 -11.78 18.46 -3.93
N GLY A 20 -13.00 18.24 -4.41
CA GLY A 20 -13.54 16.88 -4.53
C GLY A 20 -12.82 16.04 -5.57
N GLY A 21 -12.78 14.73 -5.33
CA GLY A 21 -12.12 13.75 -6.17
C GLY A 21 -10.61 13.63 -5.91
N ASN A 22 -10.05 12.50 -6.30
CA ASN A 22 -8.61 12.22 -6.21
C ASN A 22 -7.96 12.43 -7.59
N HIS A 23 -7.71 13.69 -7.95
CA HIS A 23 -7.23 14.06 -9.29
C HIS A 23 -5.89 13.42 -9.65
N HIS A 24 -4.99 13.28 -8.67
CA HIS A 24 -3.69 12.64 -8.88
C HIS A 24 -3.77 11.12 -8.82
N LYS A 25 -4.93 10.55 -8.45
CA LYS A 25 -5.18 9.10 -8.32
C LYS A 25 -4.18 8.40 -7.40
N VAL A 26 -3.75 9.05 -6.32
CA VAL A 26 -2.74 8.53 -5.40
C VAL A 26 -3.33 8.18 -4.03
N ILE A 27 -2.70 7.22 -3.37
CA ILE A 27 -2.79 6.93 -1.95
C ILE A 27 -1.46 7.30 -1.30
N LEU A 28 -1.49 7.98 -0.16
CA LEU A 28 -0.30 8.32 0.61
C LEU A 28 -0.13 7.33 1.77
N PHE A 29 0.99 6.60 1.76
CA PHE A 29 1.41 5.75 2.87
C PHE A 29 2.31 6.54 3.80
N TRP A 30 1.89 6.80 5.02
CA TRP A 30 2.68 7.49 6.03
C TRP A 30 3.45 6.47 6.84
N THR A 31 4.76 6.44 6.67
CA THR A 31 5.61 5.42 7.30
C THR A 31 6.57 6.03 8.30
N GLY A 32 7.06 5.21 9.20
CA GLY A 32 8.07 5.56 10.19
C GLY A 32 7.80 4.88 11.52
N GLU A 33 8.82 4.77 12.35
CA GLU A 33 8.77 4.17 13.68
C GLU A 33 7.89 4.98 14.64
N GLY A 34 7.71 4.54 15.86
CA GLY A 34 6.88 5.23 16.85
C GLY A 34 7.35 6.66 17.17
N ASN A 35 6.48 7.46 17.77
CA ASN A 35 6.74 8.85 18.23
C ASN A 35 7.20 9.83 17.15
N ASN A 36 6.71 9.68 15.94
CA ASN A 36 7.11 10.49 14.78
C ASN A 36 6.05 11.52 14.32
N GLY A 37 4.96 11.65 15.06
CA GLY A 37 3.91 12.64 14.78
C GLY A 37 2.84 12.23 13.78
N LYS A 38 2.83 11.01 13.24
CA LYS A 38 1.77 10.52 12.32
C LYS A 38 0.37 10.68 12.91
N THR A 39 0.13 10.12 14.10
CA THR A 39 -1.18 10.18 14.78
C THR A 39 -1.58 11.61 15.14
N VAL A 40 -0.63 12.46 15.52
CA VAL A 40 -0.89 13.87 15.80
C VAL A 40 -1.30 14.60 14.53
N THR A 41 -0.63 14.35 13.42
CA THR A 41 -0.99 14.91 12.10
C THR A 41 -2.38 14.44 11.68
N GLN A 42 -2.71 13.15 11.85
CA GLN A 42 -4.05 12.61 11.60
C GLN A 42 -5.10 13.37 12.40
N THR A 43 -4.91 13.49 13.73
CA THR A 43 -5.83 14.22 14.62
C THR A 43 -6.02 15.66 14.16
N PHE A 44 -4.98 16.28 13.64
CA PHE A 44 -5.04 17.64 13.13
C PHE A 44 -5.98 17.75 11.92
N PHE A 45 -5.85 16.85 10.94
CA PHE A 45 -6.76 16.82 9.78
C PHE A 45 -8.19 16.49 10.19
N GLU A 46 -8.39 15.53 11.10
CA GLU A 46 -9.72 15.18 11.62
C GLU A 46 -10.40 16.38 12.31
N LYS A 47 -9.67 17.13 13.12
CA LYS A 47 -10.20 18.32 13.78
C LYS A 47 -10.48 19.45 12.79
N MET A 48 -9.63 19.62 11.77
CA MET A 48 -9.80 20.64 10.74
C MET A 48 -11.03 20.35 9.85
N LEU A 49 -11.22 19.11 9.45
CA LEU A 49 -12.23 18.71 8.46
C LEU A 49 -13.56 18.28 9.11
N GLY A 50 -13.55 17.87 10.37
CA GLY A 50 -14.74 17.43 11.09
C GLY A 50 -15.46 16.29 10.34
N LYS A 51 -16.72 16.50 9.96
CA LYS A 51 -17.53 15.48 9.25
C LYS A 51 -17.00 15.12 7.86
N LEU A 52 -16.12 15.92 7.28
CA LEU A 52 -15.49 15.67 5.97
C LEU A 52 -14.29 14.72 6.06
N ALA A 53 -13.90 14.32 7.28
CA ALA A 53 -12.90 13.28 7.52
C ALA A 53 -13.57 11.98 7.96
N VAL A 54 -13.02 10.85 7.51
CA VAL A 54 -13.49 9.51 7.89
C VAL A 54 -12.29 8.59 8.13
N LYS A 55 -12.45 7.70 9.10
CA LYS A 55 -11.55 6.56 9.29
C LYS A 55 -12.22 5.33 8.68
N PHE A 56 -11.55 4.70 7.73
CA PHE A 56 -11.97 3.46 7.11
C PHE A 56 -11.32 2.25 7.76
N SER A 57 -12.01 1.13 7.78
CA SER A 57 -11.42 -0.16 8.10
C SER A 57 -10.43 -0.58 7.01
N THR A 58 -9.31 -1.19 7.41
CA THR A 58 -8.33 -1.80 6.49
C THR A 58 -8.96 -2.87 5.60
N SER A 59 -10.02 -3.52 6.07
CA SER A 59 -10.78 -4.53 5.30
C SER A 59 -11.34 -4.02 3.97
N LEU A 60 -11.52 -2.70 3.80
CA LEU A 60 -11.88 -2.12 2.50
C LEU A 60 -10.77 -2.32 1.44
N LEU A 61 -9.51 -2.37 1.84
CA LEU A 61 -8.38 -2.61 0.94
C LEU A 61 -7.90 -4.07 0.95
N THR A 62 -7.99 -4.77 2.10
CA THR A 62 -7.46 -6.12 2.27
C THR A 62 -8.53 -7.20 2.09
N GLY A 63 -9.80 -6.85 2.29
CA GLY A 63 -10.92 -7.77 2.19
C GLY A 63 -11.25 -8.22 0.76
N LYS A 64 -12.06 -9.26 0.66
CA LYS A 64 -12.68 -9.66 -0.61
C LYS A 64 -13.64 -8.55 -1.06
N LYS A 65 -13.67 -8.29 -2.37
CA LYS A 65 -14.63 -7.34 -2.95
C LYS A 65 -16.05 -7.70 -2.48
N ALA A 66 -16.73 -6.75 -1.85
CA ALA A 66 -18.10 -6.97 -1.38
C ALA A 66 -19.02 -7.30 -2.56
N ASN A 67 -19.97 -8.21 -2.33
CA ASN A 67 -20.99 -8.53 -3.33
C ASN A 67 -21.83 -7.28 -3.64
N LEU A 68 -22.26 -7.16 -4.88
CA LEU A 68 -23.20 -6.12 -5.32
C LEU A 68 -24.45 -6.16 -4.41
N GLY A 69 -24.76 -5.00 -3.80
CA GLY A 69 -25.91 -4.87 -2.88
C GLY A 69 -25.63 -5.20 -1.43
N ALA A 70 -24.43 -5.66 -1.06
CA ALA A 70 -24.03 -5.78 0.34
C ALA A 70 -24.02 -4.40 1.03
N ALA A 71 -24.36 -4.36 2.31
CA ALA A 71 -24.23 -3.14 3.10
C ALA A 71 -22.76 -2.78 3.26
N ASN A 72 -22.44 -1.53 2.98
CA ASN A 72 -21.11 -0.97 3.23
C ASN A 72 -21.28 0.43 3.85
N PRO A 73 -21.46 0.50 5.17
CA PRO A 73 -21.77 1.77 5.86
C PRO A 73 -20.62 2.78 5.75
N GLU A 74 -19.38 2.32 5.70
CA GLU A 74 -18.22 3.22 5.55
C GLU A 74 -18.25 3.94 4.21
N MET A 75 -18.48 3.20 3.12
CA MET A 75 -18.61 3.78 1.78
C MET A 75 -19.89 4.59 1.66
N ALA A 76 -21.00 4.18 2.28
CA ALA A 76 -22.23 4.96 2.31
C ALA A 76 -22.00 6.34 2.95
N ARG A 77 -21.29 6.39 4.09
CA ARG A 77 -20.87 7.63 4.75
C ARG A 77 -19.93 8.48 3.90
N ALA A 78 -19.02 7.84 3.15
CA ALA A 78 -18.12 8.55 2.25
C ALA A 78 -18.85 9.34 1.16
N GLY A 79 -20.06 8.93 0.78
CA GLY A 79 -20.95 9.64 -0.16
C GLY A 79 -21.49 10.96 0.36
N ASP A 80 -21.36 11.28 1.64
CA ASP A 80 -21.84 12.53 2.23
C ASP A 80 -20.80 13.66 2.13
N GLY A 81 -19.95 13.63 1.12
CA GLY A 81 -19.02 14.70 0.80
C GLY A 81 -17.67 14.60 1.52
N VAL A 82 -17.32 13.43 2.04
CA VAL A 82 -16.00 13.18 2.66
C VAL A 82 -14.87 13.57 1.73
N ARG A 83 -13.87 14.27 2.27
CA ARG A 83 -12.71 14.81 1.55
C ARG A 83 -11.41 14.11 1.90
N TRP A 84 -11.36 13.49 3.05
CA TRP A 84 -10.18 12.86 3.61
C TRP A 84 -10.55 11.54 4.27
N ALA A 85 -9.88 10.49 3.85
CA ALA A 85 -10.07 9.17 4.39
C ALA A 85 -8.72 8.61 4.85
N VAL A 86 -8.68 8.05 6.05
CA VAL A 86 -7.48 7.42 6.60
C VAL A 86 -7.78 5.99 7.00
N MET A 87 -6.79 5.12 6.82
CA MET A 87 -6.76 3.74 7.30
C MET A 87 -5.54 3.55 8.19
N ASP A 88 -5.68 2.68 9.18
CA ASP A 88 -4.55 2.21 9.97
C ASP A 88 -3.78 1.10 9.22
N GLU A 89 -2.70 0.62 9.83
CA GLU A 89 -1.93 -0.51 9.36
C GLU A 89 -2.78 -1.80 9.38
N PRO A 90 -2.84 -2.56 8.26
CA PRO A 90 -3.48 -3.86 8.26
C PRO A 90 -2.68 -4.87 9.09
N ASN A 91 -3.30 -5.99 9.45
CA ASN A 91 -2.59 -7.07 10.13
C ASN A 91 -1.49 -7.65 9.24
N ALA A 92 -0.48 -8.28 9.87
CA ALA A 92 0.70 -8.79 9.16
C ALA A 92 0.39 -9.89 8.13
N ASP A 93 -0.75 -10.56 8.27
CA ASP A 93 -1.28 -11.61 7.37
C ASP A 93 -2.21 -11.07 6.28
N GLU A 94 -2.54 -9.78 6.33
CA GLU A 94 -3.43 -9.14 5.36
C GLU A 94 -2.64 -8.49 4.22
N MET A 95 -3.09 -8.72 2.99
CA MET A 95 -2.53 -8.10 1.79
C MET A 95 -3.50 -7.10 1.17
N ILE A 96 -2.99 -6.00 0.69
CA ILE A 96 -3.78 -5.04 -0.06
C ILE A 96 -4.16 -5.62 -1.43
N SER A 97 -5.45 -5.54 -1.78
CA SER A 97 -5.93 -5.86 -3.12
C SER A 97 -5.61 -4.73 -4.09
N SER A 98 -4.79 -5.00 -5.10
CA SER A 98 -4.43 -4.01 -6.14
C SER A 98 -5.66 -3.49 -6.89
N GLY A 99 -6.64 -4.36 -7.14
CA GLY A 99 -7.90 -3.98 -7.79
C GLY A 99 -8.72 -3.00 -6.97
N THR A 100 -8.84 -3.24 -5.66
CA THR A 100 -9.58 -2.35 -4.75
C THR A 100 -8.85 -1.02 -4.57
N LEU A 101 -7.52 -1.04 -4.43
CA LEU A 101 -6.71 0.17 -4.36
C LEU A 101 -6.90 1.04 -5.62
N LYS A 102 -6.83 0.44 -6.82
CA LYS A 102 -7.06 1.15 -8.09
C LYS A 102 -8.46 1.76 -8.16
N ALA A 103 -9.47 1.05 -7.70
CA ALA A 103 -10.84 1.52 -7.69
C ALA A 103 -11.03 2.70 -6.71
N LEU A 104 -10.58 2.58 -5.44
CA LEU A 104 -10.70 3.63 -4.42
C LEU A 104 -9.93 4.90 -4.75
N THR A 105 -8.84 4.80 -5.51
CA THR A 105 -8.04 5.96 -5.94
C THR A 105 -8.45 6.51 -7.30
N GLY A 106 -9.22 5.74 -8.09
CA GLY A 106 -9.54 6.04 -9.49
C GLY A 106 -10.68 7.04 -9.72
N ASN A 107 -11.38 7.46 -8.69
CA ASN A 107 -12.64 8.20 -8.75
C ASN A 107 -13.81 7.43 -9.40
N ASP A 108 -13.71 6.09 -9.48
CA ASP A 108 -14.80 5.25 -9.96
C ASP A 108 -15.96 5.28 -8.96
N SER A 109 -17.19 5.26 -9.46
CA SER A 109 -18.36 5.24 -8.61
C SER A 109 -18.55 3.87 -7.92
N TYR A 110 -19.14 3.90 -6.75
CA TYR A 110 -19.47 2.74 -5.94
C TYR A 110 -20.95 2.71 -5.61
N TRP A 111 -21.52 1.51 -5.66
CA TRP A 111 -22.86 1.27 -5.13
C TRP A 111 -22.75 0.86 -3.66
N ALA A 112 -23.32 1.68 -2.77
CA ALA A 112 -23.30 1.40 -1.34
C ALA A 112 -24.62 1.78 -0.68
N ARG A 113 -24.88 1.11 0.43
CA ARG A 113 -26.00 1.42 1.34
C ARG A 113 -25.52 1.28 2.79
N ASP A 114 -26.20 1.97 3.69
CA ASP A 114 -25.95 1.84 5.11
C ASP A 114 -26.55 0.55 5.69
N LEU A 115 -26.18 0.23 6.92
CA LEU A 115 -26.81 -0.86 7.67
C LEU A 115 -28.31 -0.59 7.84
N PHE A 116 -29.09 -1.66 7.83
CA PHE A 116 -30.55 -1.63 7.98
C PHE A 116 -31.34 -0.93 6.87
N GLN A 117 -30.68 -0.35 5.87
CA GLN A 117 -31.34 0.15 4.66
C GLN A 117 -31.78 -1.00 3.75
N LYS A 118 -32.92 -0.83 3.08
CA LYS A 118 -33.42 -1.80 2.09
C LYS A 118 -32.55 -1.75 0.83
N GLY A 119 -32.49 -2.87 0.08
CA GLY A 119 -31.70 -2.95 -1.15
C GLY A 119 -32.05 -1.85 -2.17
N LYS A 120 -33.31 -1.42 -2.23
CA LYS A 120 -33.76 -0.30 -3.09
C LYS A 120 -33.23 1.08 -2.67
N GLU A 121 -32.65 1.20 -1.49
CA GLU A 121 -32.04 2.43 -0.97
C GLU A 121 -30.54 2.49 -1.25
N THR A 122 -30.01 1.48 -1.96
CA THR A 122 -28.63 1.50 -2.46
C THR A 122 -28.45 2.70 -3.39
N ARG A 123 -27.44 3.51 -3.12
CA ARG A 123 -27.11 4.70 -3.92
C ARG A 123 -25.75 4.58 -4.56
N GLU A 124 -25.60 5.21 -5.71
CA GLU A 124 -24.29 5.40 -6.35
C GLU A 124 -23.53 6.52 -5.63
N ILE A 125 -22.29 6.24 -5.27
CA ILE A 125 -21.41 7.15 -4.54
C ILE A 125 -20.20 7.42 -5.39
N GLN A 126 -19.91 8.67 -5.62
CA GLN A 126 -18.64 9.10 -6.21
C GLN A 126 -17.66 9.47 -5.10
N PRO A 127 -16.52 8.79 -4.98
CA PRO A 127 -15.49 9.14 -4.01
C PRO A 127 -14.95 10.54 -4.25
N LEU A 128 -14.98 11.37 -3.20
CA LEU A 128 -14.42 12.72 -3.24
C LEU A 128 -13.22 12.88 -2.34
N PHE A 129 -12.82 11.82 -1.66
CA PHE A 129 -11.76 11.82 -0.64
C PHE A 129 -10.37 11.56 -1.23
N LYS A 130 -9.37 12.04 -0.49
CA LYS A 130 -7.97 11.62 -0.62
C LYS A 130 -7.73 10.49 0.36
N LEU A 131 -7.08 9.41 -0.10
CA LEU A 131 -6.87 8.20 0.68
C LEU A 131 -5.47 8.20 1.29
N HIS A 132 -5.41 7.90 2.58
CA HIS A 132 -4.17 7.80 3.35
C HIS A 132 -4.15 6.48 4.12
N MET A 133 -2.97 5.89 4.27
CA MET A 133 -2.73 4.76 5.15
C MET A 133 -1.58 5.09 6.10
N ILE A 134 -1.81 4.89 7.39
CA ILE A 134 -0.80 5.12 8.43
C ILE A 134 -0.30 3.78 8.90
N CYS A 135 0.99 3.52 8.70
CA CYS A 135 1.61 2.25 9.07
C CYS A 135 3.04 2.44 9.59
N ASN A 136 3.51 1.50 10.38
CA ASN A 136 4.91 1.39 10.76
C ASN A 136 5.65 0.55 9.73
N LYS A 137 5.04 -0.56 9.31
CA LYS A 137 5.52 -1.40 8.22
C LYS A 137 4.60 -1.30 7.01
N LEU A 138 5.17 -1.26 5.83
CA LEU A 138 4.41 -1.24 4.59
C LEU A 138 3.79 -2.62 4.34
N PRO A 139 2.45 -2.72 4.15
CA PRO A 139 1.79 -4.00 3.94
C PRO A 139 2.09 -4.56 2.55
N ALA A 140 2.09 -5.88 2.40
CA ALA A 140 2.21 -6.49 1.08
C ALA A 140 1.00 -6.17 0.17
N ILE A 141 1.25 -6.02 -1.13
CA ILE A 141 0.21 -5.74 -2.13
C ILE A 141 0.13 -6.93 -3.08
N LYS A 142 -1.04 -7.53 -3.13
CA LYS A 142 -1.29 -8.68 -4.00
C LYS A 142 -1.40 -8.23 -5.47
N ASP A 143 -0.69 -8.93 -6.36
CA ASP A 143 -0.74 -8.74 -7.82
C ASP A 143 -0.55 -7.27 -8.25
N ALA A 144 0.42 -6.59 -7.63
CA ALA A 144 0.72 -5.19 -7.87
C ALA A 144 1.35 -4.98 -9.26
N ASP A 145 0.61 -4.37 -10.16
CA ASP A 145 1.06 -3.99 -11.50
C ASP A 145 1.59 -2.54 -11.54
N LYS A 146 2.12 -2.13 -12.70
CA LYS A 146 2.59 -0.75 -12.93
C LYS A 146 1.51 0.30 -12.61
N ALA A 147 0.24 0.00 -12.91
CA ALA A 147 -0.87 0.93 -12.65
C ALA A 147 -1.14 1.07 -11.15
N THR A 148 -0.89 0.04 -10.35
CA THR A 148 -0.93 0.07 -8.88
C THR A 148 0.19 0.95 -8.34
N TRP A 149 1.43 0.73 -8.78
CA TRP A 149 2.61 1.48 -8.32
C TRP A 149 2.54 2.96 -8.69
N ASN A 150 1.97 3.31 -9.83
CA ASN A 150 1.75 4.71 -10.21
C ASN A 150 0.83 5.46 -9.23
N ARG A 151 0.06 4.75 -8.42
CA ARG A 151 -0.89 5.30 -7.44
C ARG A 151 -0.34 5.41 -6.02
N ILE A 152 0.81 4.84 -5.75
CA ILE A 152 1.36 4.76 -4.39
C ILE A 152 2.42 5.84 -4.22
N ARG A 153 2.38 6.51 -3.06
CA ARG A 153 3.44 7.41 -2.60
C ARG A 153 3.72 7.14 -1.14
N VAL A 154 4.96 6.83 -0.84
CA VAL A 154 5.42 6.61 0.54
C VAL A 154 5.97 7.92 1.09
N ILE A 155 5.37 8.40 2.16
CA ILE A 155 5.77 9.63 2.85
C ILE A 155 6.49 9.24 4.14
N PRO A 156 7.81 9.38 4.22
CA PRO A 156 8.57 9.05 5.41
C PRO A 156 8.39 10.12 6.50
N PHE A 157 7.89 9.70 7.66
CA PHE A 157 7.84 10.49 8.89
C PHE A 157 9.11 10.22 9.70
N GLU A 158 10.17 10.91 9.37
CA GLU A 158 11.52 10.65 9.89
C GLU A 158 11.80 11.30 11.25
N SER A 159 10.95 12.22 11.72
CA SER A 159 11.14 12.87 13.02
C SER A 159 10.89 11.90 14.16
N THR A 160 11.67 12.04 15.23
CA THR A 160 11.46 11.36 16.51
C THR A 160 11.23 12.39 17.60
N PHE A 161 10.10 12.32 18.31
CA PHE A 161 9.79 13.20 19.41
C PHE A 161 10.13 12.54 20.74
N LYS A 162 11.02 13.18 21.53
CA LYS A 162 11.52 12.67 22.82
C LYS A 162 11.29 13.70 23.95
N PRO A 163 11.42 13.26 25.23
CA PRO A 163 11.52 14.21 26.33
C PRO A 163 12.60 15.26 26.10
N GLU A 164 12.38 16.49 26.54
CA GLU A 164 13.28 17.64 26.27
C GLU A 164 14.73 17.39 26.70
N ASN A 165 14.90 16.69 27.82
CA ASN A 165 16.23 16.33 28.35
C ASN A 165 16.98 15.27 27.52
N GLU A 166 16.31 14.62 26.56
CA GLU A 166 16.91 13.63 25.63
C GLU A 166 17.12 14.23 24.23
N CYS A 167 16.83 15.50 24.06
CA CYS A 167 16.96 16.21 22.77
C CYS A 167 18.22 17.05 22.72
N PRO A 168 18.82 17.22 21.52
CA PRO A 168 19.86 18.22 21.32
C PRO A 168 19.37 19.63 21.72
N GLN A 169 20.26 20.45 22.30
CA GLN A 169 19.92 21.80 22.71
C GLN A 169 19.87 22.77 21.51
N ASP A 170 20.68 22.48 20.50
CA ASP A 170 20.74 23.29 19.29
C ASP A 170 19.71 22.84 18.24
N VAL A 171 19.05 23.84 17.62
CA VAL A 171 18.01 23.60 16.63
C VAL A 171 18.55 22.95 15.34
N GLU A 172 19.76 23.34 14.91
CA GLU A 172 20.38 22.72 13.73
C GLU A 172 20.71 21.26 13.99
N GLU A 173 21.19 20.95 15.19
CA GLU A 173 21.45 19.57 15.60
C GLU A 173 20.17 18.75 15.72
N GLN A 174 19.06 19.33 16.24
CA GLN A 174 17.74 18.70 16.22
C GLN A 174 17.29 18.32 14.80
N ILE A 175 17.48 19.24 13.85
CA ILE A 175 17.14 19.00 12.44
C ILE A 175 18.02 17.90 11.85
N ASN A 176 19.33 17.93 12.07
CA ASN A 176 20.28 16.97 11.55
C ASN A 176 20.04 15.55 12.10
N GLN A 177 19.78 15.43 13.40
CA GLN A 177 19.48 14.16 14.06
C GLN A 177 18.00 13.77 13.91
N LYS A 178 17.13 14.68 13.44
CA LYS A 178 15.67 14.50 13.33
C LYS A 178 15.01 14.19 14.68
N ILE A 179 15.60 14.69 15.78
CA ILE A 179 15.12 14.48 17.16
C ILE A 179 14.63 15.82 17.70
N PHE A 180 13.37 15.86 18.12
CA PHE A 180 12.69 17.07 18.55
C PHE A 180 12.05 16.88 19.93
N PRO A 181 11.94 17.96 20.74
CA PRO A 181 11.26 17.87 22.02
C PRO A 181 9.77 17.60 21.86
N MET A 182 9.26 16.70 22.68
CA MET A 182 7.85 16.33 22.70
C MET A 182 7.05 17.33 23.53
N ASP A 183 6.11 18.02 22.90
CA ASP A 183 5.12 18.81 23.62
C ASP A 183 3.93 17.91 24.04
N LYS A 184 3.89 17.50 25.29
CA LYS A 184 2.82 16.65 25.86
C LYS A 184 1.42 17.30 25.75
N ASN A 185 1.36 18.64 25.66
CA ASN A 185 0.12 19.40 25.55
C ASN A 185 -0.25 19.77 24.12
N PHE A 186 0.51 19.30 23.12
CA PHE A 186 0.29 19.68 21.72
C PHE A 186 -1.13 19.33 21.24
N THR A 187 -1.64 18.16 21.60
CA THR A 187 -2.98 17.71 21.22
C THR A 187 -4.07 18.67 21.70
N ASN A 188 -3.89 19.30 22.87
CA ASN A 188 -4.83 20.30 23.41
C ASN A 188 -4.80 21.63 22.63
N LYS A 189 -3.72 21.88 21.90
CA LYS A 189 -3.56 23.08 21.04
C LYS A 189 -4.23 22.90 19.67
N ILE A 190 -4.37 21.67 19.18
CA ILE A 190 -4.89 21.34 17.85
C ILE A 190 -6.24 22.03 17.55
N PRO A 191 -7.26 22.05 18.42
CA PRO A 191 -8.53 22.68 18.09
C PRO A 191 -8.41 24.18 17.75
N ARG A 192 -7.46 24.88 18.38
CA ARG A 192 -7.20 26.30 18.08
C ARG A 192 -6.39 26.52 16.80
N MET A 193 -5.64 25.50 16.39
CA MET A 193 -4.79 25.53 15.20
C MET A 193 -5.50 25.01 13.95
N ALA A 194 -6.68 24.39 14.08
CA ALA A 194 -7.43 23.82 12.97
C ALA A 194 -7.81 24.86 11.90
N GLN A 195 -8.32 26.02 12.30
CA GLN A 195 -8.66 27.10 11.38
C GLN A 195 -7.41 27.70 10.69
N PRO A 196 -6.34 28.05 11.42
CA PRO A 196 -5.07 28.47 10.79
C PRO A 196 -4.54 27.47 9.77
N LEU A 197 -4.59 26.15 10.06
CA LEU A 197 -4.18 25.13 9.09
C LEU A 197 -5.06 25.14 7.85
N ALA A 198 -6.38 25.20 8.01
CA ALA A 198 -7.31 25.27 6.89
C ALA A 198 -7.03 26.49 6.01
N TRP A 199 -6.84 27.65 6.62
CA TRP A 199 -6.49 28.88 5.89
C TRP A 199 -5.17 28.72 5.13
N TYR A 200 -4.13 28.21 5.78
CA TYR A 200 -2.83 27.96 5.16
C TYR A 200 -2.93 27.05 3.95
N LEU A 201 -3.62 25.92 4.09
CA LEU A 201 -3.79 24.96 3.00
C LEU A 201 -4.64 25.54 1.84
N ILE A 202 -5.65 26.38 2.14
CA ILE A 202 -6.42 27.07 1.09
C ILE A 202 -5.54 28.07 0.32
N GLN A 203 -4.68 28.84 1.01
CA GLN A 203 -3.76 29.77 0.33
C GLN A 203 -2.75 28.98 -0.53
N ARG A 204 -2.21 27.88 0.01
CA ARG A 204 -1.30 26.98 -0.73
C ARG A 204 -1.98 26.42 -1.99
N TRP A 205 -3.19 25.90 -1.86
CA TRP A 205 -3.97 25.42 -3.01
C TRP A 205 -4.17 26.52 -4.07
N ARG A 206 -4.50 27.73 -3.69
CA ARG A 206 -4.65 28.83 -4.64
C ARG A 206 -3.40 29.09 -5.47
N THR A 207 -2.24 28.89 -4.87
CA THR A 207 -0.94 29.06 -5.53
C THR A 207 -0.62 27.90 -6.48
N ILE A 208 -0.85 26.65 -6.04
CA ILE A 208 -0.39 25.46 -6.78
C ILE A 208 -1.45 24.79 -7.65
N ARG A 209 -2.71 25.22 -7.60
CA ARG A 209 -3.86 24.55 -8.25
C ARG A 209 -3.71 24.25 -9.74
N LYS A 210 -2.78 24.88 -10.43
CA LYS A 210 -2.48 24.70 -11.86
C LYS A 210 -1.14 23.97 -12.09
N LEU A 211 -0.48 23.57 -11.02
CA LEU A 211 0.80 22.91 -11.04
C LEU A 211 0.63 21.44 -10.66
N GLU A 212 1.40 20.57 -11.27
CA GLU A 212 1.53 19.19 -10.80
C GLU A 212 2.47 19.17 -9.59
N PRO A 213 2.15 18.47 -8.50
CA PRO A 213 3.04 18.33 -7.35
C PRO A 213 4.35 17.68 -7.76
N VAL A 214 5.47 18.35 -7.47
CA VAL A 214 6.80 17.80 -7.75
C VAL A 214 7.15 16.79 -6.66
N GLU A 215 7.32 15.54 -7.07
CA GLU A 215 7.65 14.44 -6.16
C GLU A 215 9.14 14.51 -5.78
N PRO A 216 9.48 14.68 -4.47
CA PRO A 216 10.88 14.75 -4.02
C PRO A 216 11.57 13.40 -4.16
N GLU A 217 12.90 13.43 -4.26
CA GLU A 217 13.71 12.22 -4.41
C GLU A 217 13.51 11.22 -3.26
N LYS A 218 13.40 11.69 -2.02
CA LYS A 218 13.10 10.83 -0.86
C LYS A 218 11.78 10.06 -0.98
N VAL A 219 10.75 10.70 -1.50
CA VAL A 219 9.44 10.05 -1.71
C VAL A 219 9.54 9.01 -2.82
N LYS A 220 10.26 9.31 -3.90
CA LYS A 220 10.52 8.37 -4.99
C LYS A 220 11.30 7.16 -4.48
N VAL A 221 12.44 7.39 -3.83
CA VAL A 221 13.27 6.31 -3.27
C VAL A 221 12.48 5.45 -2.29
N ALA A 222 11.74 6.04 -1.35
CA ALA A 222 10.91 5.27 -0.41
C ALA A 222 9.83 4.44 -1.14
N THR A 223 9.21 5.01 -2.18
CA THR A 223 8.20 4.31 -2.98
C THR A 223 8.82 3.18 -3.82
N ASP A 224 9.98 3.40 -4.41
CA ASP A 224 10.71 2.40 -5.20
C ASP A 224 11.25 1.27 -4.32
N THR A 225 11.75 1.59 -3.12
CA THR A 225 12.13 0.58 -2.11
C THR A 225 10.95 -0.31 -1.76
N TYR A 226 9.80 0.30 -1.45
CA TYR A 226 8.58 -0.47 -1.18
C TYR A 226 8.18 -1.38 -2.34
N ARG A 227 8.28 -0.88 -3.57
CA ARG A 227 8.01 -1.67 -4.78
C ARG A 227 8.96 -2.85 -4.91
N GLN A 228 10.25 -2.65 -4.66
CA GLN A 228 11.26 -3.72 -4.71
C GLN A 228 11.03 -4.76 -3.63
N GLU A 229 10.74 -4.35 -2.40
CA GLU A 229 10.44 -5.24 -1.28
C GLU A 229 9.16 -6.05 -1.49
N ASN A 230 8.19 -5.50 -2.21
CA ASN A 230 6.93 -6.18 -2.53
C ASN A 230 7.06 -7.17 -3.69
N ASP A 231 8.13 -7.10 -4.48
CA ASP A 231 8.36 -7.99 -5.62
C ASP A 231 9.01 -9.31 -5.14
N ILE A 232 8.14 -10.26 -4.79
CA ILE A 232 8.56 -11.58 -4.31
C ILE A 232 9.44 -12.34 -5.31
N TYR A 233 9.21 -12.16 -6.60
CA TYR A 233 9.99 -12.85 -7.64
C TYR A 233 11.38 -12.27 -7.76
N LYS A 234 11.50 -10.94 -7.69
CA LYS A 234 12.80 -10.27 -7.71
C LYS A 234 13.60 -10.60 -6.46
N ARG A 235 12.97 -10.58 -5.28
CA ARG A 235 13.62 -11.00 -4.02
C ARG A 235 14.14 -12.44 -4.10
N PHE A 236 13.32 -13.36 -4.59
CA PHE A 236 13.75 -14.74 -4.81
C PHE A 236 14.91 -14.83 -5.81
N GLU A 237 14.84 -14.08 -6.92
CA GLU A 237 15.93 -14.05 -7.92
C GLU A 237 17.24 -13.57 -7.28
N GLU A 238 17.21 -12.45 -6.57
CA GLU A 238 18.40 -11.88 -5.93
C GLU A 238 19.00 -12.77 -4.83
N GLN A 239 18.18 -13.51 -4.10
CA GLN A 239 18.62 -14.33 -2.98
C GLN A 239 18.99 -15.77 -3.39
N CYS A 240 18.30 -16.33 -4.35
CA CYS A 240 18.37 -17.76 -4.64
C CYS A 240 18.90 -18.12 -6.02
N ILE A 241 18.96 -17.18 -6.97
CA ILE A 241 19.39 -17.47 -8.35
C ILE A 241 20.79 -16.95 -8.58
N PHE A 242 21.65 -17.84 -9.07
CA PHE A 242 23.06 -17.53 -9.33
C PHE A 242 23.41 -17.85 -10.78
N ALA A 243 24.28 -17.03 -11.38
CA ALA A 243 24.88 -17.32 -12.66
C ALA A 243 25.95 -18.41 -12.49
N LYS A 244 25.83 -19.52 -13.21
CA LYS A 244 26.82 -20.59 -13.23
C LYS A 244 26.99 -21.09 -14.65
N PRO A 245 28.21 -21.02 -15.22
CA PRO A 245 28.49 -21.55 -16.56
C PRO A 245 28.06 -23.03 -16.67
N ASP A 246 27.51 -23.41 -17.81
CA ASP A 246 27.08 -24.78 -18.15
C ASP A 246 25.99 -25.39 -17.27
N SER A 247 25.40 -24.62 -16.35
CA SER A 247 24.25 -25.06 -15.58
C SER A 247 22.94 -24.93 -16.36
N ARG A 248 21.96 -25.75 -15.96
CA ARG A 248 20.61 -25.79 -16.55
C ARG A 248 19.58 -25.74 -15.42
N LEU A 249 18.77 -24.71 -15.40
CA LEU A 249 17.69 -24.56 -14.42
C LEU A 249 16.36 -24.94 -15.07
N THR A 250 15.74 -26.01 -14.60
CA THR A 250 14.42 -26.40 -15.08
C THR A 250 13.30 -25.66 -14.35
N PRO A 251 12.10 -25.52 -14.93
CA PRO A 251 10.95 -24.94 -14.22
C PRO A 251 10.54 -25.73 -12.98
N ALA A 252 10.78 -27.06 -12.95
CA ALA A 252 10.51 -27.89 -11.78
C ALA A 252 11.45 -27.51 -10.62
N THR A 253 12.76 -27.54 -10.86
CA THR A 253 13.76 -27.16 -9.88
C THR A 253 13.58 -25.73 -9.40
N LEU A 254 13.32 -24.79 -10.32
CA LEU A 254 13.02 -23.40 -9.97
C LEU A 254 11.85 -23.30 -9.00
N TYR A 255 10.74 -24.01 -9.30
CA TYR A 255 9.55 -23.95 -8.48
C TYR A 255 9.72 -24.60 -7.10
N SER A 256 10.46 -25.71 -7.02
CA SER A 256 10.77 -26.38 -5.75
C SER A 256 11.51 -25.41 -4.80
N HIS A 257 12.60 -24.77 -5.28
CA HIS A 257 13.33 -23.78 -4.50
C HIS A 257 12.50 -22.54 -4.18
N PHE A 258 11.69 -22.05 -5.14
CA PHE A 258 10.77 -20.94 -4.89
C PHE A 258 9.76 -21.26 -3.79
N LYS A 259 9.17 -22.46 -3.80
CA LYS A 259 8.17 -22.89 -2.81
C LYS A 259 8.75 -22.96 -1.40
N GLU A 260 9.97 -23.48 -1.24
CA GLU A 260 10.67 -23.53 0.06
C GLU A 260 11.02 -22.14 0.55
N TRP A 261 11.69 -21.36 -0.27
CA TRP A 261 12.01 -19.96 0.04
C TRP A 261 10.76 -19.14 0.41
N PHE A 262 9.68 -19.29 -0.35
CA PHE A 262 8.44 -18.57 -0.10
C PHE A 262 7.77 -18.96 1.22
N ARG A 263 7.85 -20.23 1.61
CA ARG A 263 7.33 -20.69 2.91
C ARG A 263 8.10 -20.08 4.09
N GLU A 264 9.40 -19.88 3.96
CA GLU A 264 10.23 -19.27 4.98
C GLU A 264 10.05 -17.74 5.03
N GLU A 265 10.10 -17.07 3.90
CA GLU A 265 10.03 -15.62 3.81
C GLU A 265 8.61 -15.03 3.90
N CYS A 266 7.61 -15.81 3.52
CA CYS A 266 6.21 -15.40 3.44
C CYS A 266 5.26 -16.42 4.08
N PRO A 267 5.45 -16.83 5.36
CA PRO A 267 4.74 -17.97 5.98
C PRO A 267 3.23 -17.79 6.05
N ASN A 268 2.73 -16.55 6.02
CA ASN A 268 1.32 -16.24 6.15
C ASN A 268 0.58 -16.10 4.80
N TYR A 269 1.29 -16.32 3.68
CA TYR A 269 0.72 -16.12 2.36
C TYR A 269 0.57 -17.42 1.57
N ILE A 270 -0.39 -17.42 0.65
CA ILE A 270 -0.62 -18.55 -0.25
C ILE A 270 0.50 -18.58 -1.30
N THR A 271 1.22 -19.69 -1.38
CA THR A 271 2.28 -19.87 -2.36
C THR A 271 1.74 -19.71 -3.80
N PRO A 272 2.37 -18.89 -4.64
CA PRO A 272 2.03 -18.80 -6.06
C PRO A 272 2.10 -20.15 -6.76
N THR A 273 1.22 -20.39 -7.73
CA THR A 273 1.18 -21.66 -8.48
C THR A 273 2.43 -21.81 -9.36
N ARG A 274 2.80 -23.07 -9.66
CA ARG A 274 3.93 -23.41 -10.56
C ARG A 274 3.81 -22.70 -11.91
N SER A 275 2.59 -22.61 -12.45
CA SER A 275 2.34 -21.90 -13.70
C SER A 275 2.61 -20.41 -13.61
N ALA A 276 2.19 -19.74 -12.52
CA ALA A 276 2.43 -18.32 -12.30
C ALA A 276 3.92 -18.01 -12.18
N VAL A 277 4.67 -18.79 -11.38
CA VAL A 277 6.12 -18.64 -11.22
C VAL A 277 6.83 -18.85 -12.56
N ARG A 278 6.53 -19.95 -13.27
CA ARG A 278 7.11 -20.22 -14.58
C ARG A 278 6.86 -19.08 -15.57
N GLN A 279 5.63 -18.59 -15.66
CA GLN A 279 5.26 -17.54 -16.59
C GLN A 279 5.96 -16.21 -16.28
N HIS A 280 6.11 -15.87 -15.00
CA HIS A 280 6.87 -14.70 -14.59
C HIS A 280 8.32 -14.76 -15.10
N PHE A 281 9.02 -15.87 -14.85
CA PHE A 281 10.42 -16.00 -15.25
C PHE A 281 10.61 -16.18 -16.76
N ILE A 282 9.62 -16.71 -17.49
CA ILE A 282 9.62 -16.66 -18.96
C ILE A 282 9.57 -15.20 -19.45
N MET A 283 8.71 -14.37 -18.88
CA MET A 283 8.64 -12.95 -19.26
C MET A 283 9.93 -12.20 -18.94
N GLN A 284 10.61 -12.55 -17.86
CA GLN A 284 11.79 -11.86 -17.39
C GLN A 284 13.09 -12.37 -18.04
N TRP A 285 13.26 -13.70 -18.18
CA TRP A 285 14.49 -14.32 -18.70
C TRP A 285 14.36 -14.81 -20.15
N GLY A 286 13.18 -14.72 -20.74
CA GLY A 286 12.88 -15.25 -22.08
C GLY A 286 12.46 -16.73 -22.06
N GLU A 287 12.13 -17.22 -23.24
CA GLU A 287 11.65 -18.59 -23.45
C GLU A 287 12.70 -19.64 -23.06
N LEU A 288 12.19 -20.81 -22.65
CA LEU A 288 13.02 -21.96 -22.29
C LEU A 288 13.78 -22.49 -23.49
N GLN A 289 15.05 -22.74 -23.33
CA GLN A 289 15.85 -23.44 -24.35
C GLN A 289 15.34 -24.87 -24.54
N LYS A 290 15.05 -25.22 -25.80
CA LYS A 290 14.45 -26.49 -26.20
C LYS A 290 13.12 -26.78 -25.43
N GLY A 291 12.45 -25.74 -24.91
CA GLY A 291 11.24 -25.88 -24.11
C GLY A 291 11.43 -26.46 -22.69
N LYS A 292 12.68 -26.68 -22.24
CA LYS A 292 12.97 -27.46 -21.03
C LYS A 292 13.70 -26.71 -19.90
N TYR A 293 14.60 -25.77 -20.19
CA TYR A 293 15.44 -25.14 -19.18
C TYR A 293 15.95 -23.76 -19.58
N TRP A 294 16.39 -22.99 -18.61
CA TRP A 294 17.23 -21.78 -18.79
C TRP A 294 18.69 -22.17 -18.59
N SER A 295 19.60 -21.70 -19.47
CA SER A 295 21.04 -21.95 -19.37
C SER A 295 21.72 -20.91 -18.46
N HIS A 296 22.88 -21.30 -17.92
CA HIS A 296 23.75 -20.44 -17.10
C HIS A 296 23.10 -19.91 -15.81
N LYS A 297 22.05 -20.57 -15.31
CA LYS A 297 21.39 -20.23 -14.03
C LYS A 297 21.25 -21.47 -13.15
N THR A 298 21.39 -21.29 -11.84
CA THR A 298 21.21 -22.35 -10.83
C THR A 298 20.61 -21.76 -9.55
N CYS A 299 19.96 -22.60 -8.75
CA CYS A 299 19.54 -22.29 -7.38
C CYS A 299 20.49 -23.00 -6.41
N SER A 300 20.95 -22.34 -5.34
CA SER A 300 22.02 -22.94 -4.50
C SER A 300 21.89 -22.80 -2.97
N GLN A 301 20.85 -22.21 -2.42
CA GLN A 301 20.81 -21.97 -0.97
C GLN A 301 19.82 -22.82 -0.18
N PHE A 302 18.88 -23.50 -0.80
CA PHE A 302 17.91 -24.34 -0.10
C PHE A 302 18.10 -25.80 -0.49
N PRO A 303 18.27 -26.73 0.47
CA PRO A 303 18.32 -28.16 0.16
C PRO A 303 16.96 -28.61 -0.35
N VAL A 304 16.94 -29.12 -1.57
CA VAL A 304 15.74 -29.73 -2.15
C VAL A 304 15.65 -31.15 -1.62
N ASN A 305 14.54 -31.53 -1.01
CA ASN A 305 14.23 -32.93 -0.79
C ASN A 305 13.89 -33.57 -2.15
N ASP A 306 14.79 -34.42 -2.65
CA ASP A 306 14.68 -35.09 -3.96
C ASP A 306 13.48 -36.08 -4.08
N ASN A 307 12.57 -36.10 -3.11
CA ASN A 307 11.44 -37.04 -3.07
C ASN A 307 10.14 -36.52 -3.71
N ASP A 308 10.14 -35.32 -4.29
CA ASP A 308 8.98 -34.80 -5.04
C ASP A 308 9.13 -35.07 -6.56
N GLU A 309 9.51 -36.29 -6.93
CA GLU A 309 9.40 -36.76 -8.33
C GLU A 309 7.92 -37.06 -8.65
N ASP A 310 7.40 -36.28 -9.60
CA ASP A 310 6.25 -36.60 -10.48
C ASP A 310 4.90 -36.95 -9.83
N GLU A 311 4.16 -35.93 -9.37
CA GLU A 311 2.71 -35.96 -9.51
C GLU A 311 2.28 -34.87 -10.51
N ASP A 312 2.32 -35.19 -11.79
CA ASP A 312 1.61 -34.51 -12.84
C ASP A 312 0.09 -34.80 -12.68
N GLU A 313 -0.57 -34.12 -11.75
CA GLU A 313 -2.01 -33.95 -11.79
C GLU A 313 -2.36 -32.65 -12.51
N ASP A 314 -2.41 -32.75 -13.81
CA ASP A 314 -3.24 -31.90 -14.67
C ASP A 314 -4.73 -32.22 -14.37
N SER A 315 -5.21 -31.75 -13.20
CA SER A 315 -6.64 -31.81 -12.90
C SER A 315 -7.34 -30.69 -13.65
N GLY A 316 -7.71 -30.99 -14.86
CA GLY A 316 -8.71 -30.29 -15.64
C GLY A 316 -9.93 -29.96 -14.77
N THR A 317 -10.42 -28.77 -14.96
CA THR A 317 -11.69 -28.25 -14.49
C THR A 317 -12.79 -29.32 -14.37
N GLU A 318 -12.96 -29.89 -13.18
CA GLU A 318 -14.23 -30.60 -12.89
C GLU A 318 -15.28 -29.55 -12.54
N GLY A 319 -16.23 -29.41 -13.43
CA GLY A 319 -17.41 -28.60 -13.25
C GLY A 319 -18.17 -29.05 -12.00
N VAL A 320 -18.42 -28.11 -11.10
CA VAL A 320 -19.35 -28.24 -9.99
C VAL A 320 -20.73 -28.58 -10.58
N LYS A 321 -21.13 -29.85 -10.46
CA LYS A 321 -22.51 -30.28 -10.73
C LYS A 321 -23.42 -29.63 -9.69
N ILE A 322 -24.18 -28.64 -10.13
CA ILE A 322 -25.28 -28.07 -9.36
C ILE A 322 -26.34 -29.16 -9.22
N ASN A 323 -26.60 -29.55 -7.99
CA ASN A 323 -27.70 -30.43 -7.64
C ASN A 323 -29.02 -29.64 -7.78
N PRO A 324 -30.01 -30.06 -8.62
CA PRO A 324 -31.20 -29.27 -8.88
C PRO A 324 -32.31 -29.42 -7.83
N TYR A 325 -32.04 -30.01 -6.67
CA TYR A 325 -33.02 -30.14 -5.59
C TYR A 325 -32.38 -29.86 -4.22
N LEU A 326 -32.26 -28.54 -3.86
CA LEU A 326 -32.41 -28.06 -2.47
C LEU A 326 -32.41 -26.52 -2.50
#